data_291eb5781b91e3a77405b2a7dcdebcb0
#
_entry.id   291eb5781b91e3a77405b2a7dcdebcb0
#
_cell.length_a   1.000
_cell.length_b   1.000
_cell.length_c   1.000
_cell.angle_alpha   90.00
_cell.angle_beta   90.00
_cell.angle_gamma   90.00
#
_symmetry.space_group_name_H-M   'P 1'
#
loop_
_entity.id
_entity.type
_entity.pdbx_description
1 polymer ?
#
loop_
_entity_poly.entity_id
_entity_poly.type
_entity_poly.pdbx_seq_one_letter_code
_entity_poly.pdbx_strand_id
1 'polypeptide(L)'
;MKLKQFGNTYAPKGSFKANVLTLMTGTAIAQMITVAISPVLTRLFTPEAFGALGVYLSLVAIVGAVVTSRYDQAMMLPKDTEVAAVLFWDSILSVGVISGFSLLCCVLFFEQILSILKVRELSVAIFLLPVSIFFFGIYATLNSWSTRQKKFSRSSISQVVRSLAISGVQMFSGILQTGPVGLIGGVLAGDCFAALTLGWQVKRDDWPILKRSLCWDKMKCVAKQYRDFPLFSSTQNLLNAISQNIPLLLLAKFFGPAVTGFYVLGVRGIQIPMNLFLTSLRQVFFQRASELYNQGGDTYALFKRTTLSLLALVAIPALAIILFGPGIFAFVLGQKWAVAGEYARWLILWLMLMFANVPAVLFAQIYRKQKSVLIQDICLLTLRVLAIVIGGLRSSPLLAVVLYSLVGVFFNLFIIFWVGNFLRKGNRAQG
;
A
#
# COMPACT_ATOMS: atom_id res chain seq x y z
N MET A 1 -28.31 38.76 3.01
CA MET A 1 -26.95 39.32 2.85
C MET A 1 -25.96 38.64 3.79
N LYS A 2 -25.74 37.29 3.68
CA LYS A 2 -24.78 36.50 4.50
C LYS A 2 -24.25 35.26 3.79
N LEU A 3 -24.08 35.28 2.46
CA LEU A 3 -23.61 34.14 1.66
C LEU A 3 -22.24 34.39 0.94
N LYS A 4 -21.50 35.45 1.36
CA LYS A 4 -20.22 35.82 0.74
C LYS A 4 -18.98 35.60 1.62
N GLN A 5 -19.02 34.87 2.73
CA GLN A 5 -17.86 34.64 3.61
C GLN A 5 -17.29 33.23 3.59
N PHE A 6 -17.73 32.33 2.69
CA PHE A 6 -17.19 30.98 2.58
C PHE A 6 -16.08 30.82 1.53
N GLY A 7 -15.57 31.91 0.95
CA GLY A 7 -14.73 31.90 -0.24
C GLY A 7 -13.26 32.31 -0.09
N ASN A 8 -12.65 32.40 1.10
CA ASN A 8 -11.25 32.82 1.15
C ASN A 8 -10.48 32.33 2.40
N THR A 9 -10.47 31.01 2.64
CA THR A 9 -9.51 30.41 3.58
C THR A 9 -8.47 29.58 2.79
N TYR A 10 -7.90 30.14 1.74
CA TYR A 10 -6.67 29.60 1.17
C TYR A 10 -5.54 29.84 2.19
N ALA A 11 -5.09 28.76 2.81
CA ALA A 11 -3.91 28.79 3.66
C ALA A 11 -2.76 29.45 2.89
N PRO A 12 -1.96 30.34 3.48
CA PRO A 12 -0.86 31.01 2.79
C PRO A 12 0.05 29.99 2.11
N LYS A 13 0.49 30.28 0.87
CA LYS A 13 1.42 29.44 0.11
C LYS A 13 2.62 29.09 1.00
N GLY A 14 2.87 27.79 1.24
CA GLY A 14 3.93 27.31 2.11
C GLY A 14 3.49 26.90 3.53
N SER A 15 2.23 27.10 3.92
CA SER A 15 1.74 26.59 5.19
C SER A 15 1.65 25.05 5.15
N PHE A 16 1.85 24.39 6.30
CA PHE A 16 1.71 22.93 6.43
C PHE A 16 0.38 22.42 5.86
N LYS A 17 -0.74 23.14 6.15
CA LYS A 17 -2.06 22.79 5.62
C LYS A 17 -2.14 22.84 4.10
N ALA A 18 -1.57 23.88 3.46
CA ALA A 18 -1.55 23.98 1.99
C ALA A 18 -0.72 22.86 1.35
N ASN A 19 0.41 22.50 1.96
CA ASN A 19 1.29 21.45 1.50
C ASN A 19 0.63 20.05 1.59
N VAL A 20 -0.03 19.75 2.72
CA VAL A 20 -0.79 18.50 2.90
C VAL A 20 -1.94 18.44 1.89
N LEU A 21 -2.68 19.52 1.70
CA LEU A 21 -3.78 19.57 0.72
C LEU A 21 -3.29 19.32 -0.70
N THR A 22 -2.14 19.90 -1.09
CA THR A 22 -1.53 19.68 -2.41
C THR A 22 -1.19 18.21 -2.63
N LEU A 23 -0.58 17.55 -1.63
CA LEU A 23 -0.24 16.13 -1.72
C LEU A 23 -1.50 15.25 -1.79
N MET A 24 -2.51 15.55 -0.95
CA MET A 24 -3.79 14.83 -0.96
C MET A 24 -4.52 14.97 -2.29
N THR A 25 -4.53 16.16 -2.87
CA THR A 25 -5.17 16.42 -4.18
C THR A 25 -4.48 15.62 -5.29
N GLY A 26 -3.14 15.63 -5.35
CA GLY A 26 -2.40 14.85 -6.33
C GLY A 26 -2.64 13.35 -6.20
N THR A 27 -2.64 12.83 -4.97
CA THR A 27 -2.95 11.42 -4.70
C THR A 27 -4.38 11.07 -5.09
N ALA A 28 -5.37 11.92 -4.77
CA ALA A 28 -6.76 11.71 -5.13
C ALA A 28 -6.97 11.69 -6.66
N ILE A 29 -6.36 12.64 -7.39
CA ILE A 29 -6.40 12.66 -8.86
C ILE A 29 -5.79 11.38 -9.43
N ALA A 30 -4.61 10.96 -8.97
CA ALA A 30 -3.95 9.74 -9.43
C ALA A 30 -4.82 8.49 -9.19
N GLN A 31 -5.49 8.41 -8.04
CA GLN A 31 -6.41 7.30 -7.75
C GLN A 31 -7.69 7.37 -8.59
N MET A 32 -8.26 8.54 -8.82
CA MET A 32 -9.42 8.71 -9.71
C MET A 32 -9.12 8.25 -11.13
N ILE A 33 -7.94 8.58 -11.67
CA ILE A 33 -7.49 8.10 -12.98
C ILE A 33 -7.47 6.56 -13.00
N THR A 34 -6.87 5.93 -11.99
CA THR A 34 -6.77 4.47 -11.89
C THR A 34 -8.14 3.80 -11.79
N VAL A 35 -9.06 4.37 -11.02
CA VAL A 35 -10.44 3.86 -10.88
C VAL A 35 -11.22 4.02 -12.18
N ALA A 36 -11.13 5.20 -12.83
CA ALA A 36 -11.85 5.48 -14.06
C ALA A 36 -11.43 4.58 -15.22
N ILE A 37 -10.14 4.23 -15.30
CA ILE A 37 -9.63 3.37 -16.38
C ILE A 37 -9.87 1.87 -16.10
N SER A 38 -10.10 1.49 -14.84
CA SER A 38 -10.25 0.08 -14.43
C SER A 38 -11.31 -0.69 -15.22
N PRO A 39 -12.54 -0.15 -15.49
CA PRO A 39 -13.54 -0.84 -16.30
C PRO A 39 -13.10 -1.10 -17.76
N VAL A 40 -12.26 -0.23 -18.30
CA VAL A 40 -11.71 -0.42 -19.65
C VAL A 40 -10.67 -1.53 -19.62
N LEU A 41 -9.73 -1.50 -18.68
CA LEU A 41 -8.69 -2.51 -18.55
C LEU A 41 -9.27 -3.91 -18.30
N THR A 42 -10.31 -4.01 -17.47
CA THR A 42 -10.93 -5.29 -17.17
C THR A 42 -11.69 -5.89 -18.36
N ARG A 43 -12.07 -5.09 -19.33
CA ARG A 43 -12.63 -5.60 -20.60
C ARG A 43 -11.54 -6.04 -21.58
N LEU A 44 -10.38 -5.37 -21.58
CA LEU A 44 -9.26 -5.66 -22.48
C LEU A 44 -8.42 -6.87 -22.00
N PHE A 45 -8.25 -7.04 -20.69
CA PHE A 45 -7.39 -8.08 -20.14
C PHE A 45 -8.19 -9.20 -19.47
N THR A 46 -7.60 -10.39 -19.40
CA THR A 46 -8.20 -11.58 -18.77
C THR A 46 -7.95 -11.61 -17.26
N PRO A 47 -8.71 -12.42 -16.50
CA PRO A 47 -8.46 -12.64 -15.08
C PRO A 47 -7.03 -13.16 -14.80
N GLU A 48 -6.51 -14.04 -15.66
CA GLU A 48 -5.16 -14.58 -15.57
C GLU A 48 -4.10 -13.47 -15.66
N ALA A 49 -4.29 -12.51 -16.57
CA ALA A 49 -3.39 -11.37 -16.72
C ALA A 49 -3.36 -10.49 -15.45
N PHE A 50 -4.53 -10.24 -14.85
CA PHE A 50 -4.60 -9.51 -13.56
C PHE A 50 -4.03 -10.33 -12.40
N GLY A 51 -4.17 -11.65 -12.42
CA GLY A 51 -3.53 -12.53 -11.44
C GLY A 51 -2.02 -12.52 -11.54
N ALA A 52 -1.49 -12.61 -12.74
CA ALA A 52 -0.05 -12.48 -13.01
C ALA A 52 0.48 -11.11 -12.56
N LEU A 53 -0.24 -10.02 -12.88
CA LEU A 53 0.07 -8.69 -12.36
C LEU A 53 0.08 -8.65 -10.83
N GLY A 54 -0.90 -9.28 -10.18
CA GLY A 54 -0.99 -9.34 -8.72
C GLY A 54 0.22 -10.05 -8.09
N VAL A 55 0.62 -11.20 -8.63
CA VAL A 55 1.82 -11.94 -8.21
C VAL A 55 3.08 -11.09 -8.42
N TYR A 56 3.22 -10.50 -9.60
CA TYR A 56 4.34 -9.61 -9.92
C TYR A 56 4.46 -8.44 -8.93
N LEU A 57 3.35 -7.75 -8.66
CA LEU A 57 3.32 -6.63 -7.70
C LEU A 57 3.62 -7.08 -6.27
N SER A 58 3.25 -8.31 -5.89
CA SER A 58 3.61 -8.88 -4.59
C SER A 58 5.12 -9.09 -4.47
N LEU A 59 5.77 -9.58 -5.53
CA LEU A 59 7.23 -9.72 -5.57
C LEU A 59 7.92 -8.36 -5.51
N VAL A 60 7.45 -7.37 -6.30
CA VAL A 60 7.95 -5.99 -6.25
C VAL A 60 7.77 -5.40 -4.85
N ALA A 61 6.63 -5.63 -4.19
CA ALA A 61 6.37 -5.12 -2.85
C ALA A 61 7.30 -5.74 -1.79
N ILE A 62 7.55 -7.05 -1.87
CA ILE A 62 8.43 -7.76 -0.93
C ILE A 62 9.88 -7.27 -1.07
N VAL A 63 10.44 -7.28 -2.28
CA VAL A 63 11.82 -6.83 -2.50
C VAL A 63 11.94 -5.31 -2.35
N GLY A 64 10.95 -4.57 -2.84
CA GLY A 64 10.84 -3.11 -2.71
C GLY A 64 10.80 -2.62 -1.26
N ALA A 65 10.33 -3.46 -0.33
CA ALA A 65 10.32 -3.13 1.10
C ALA A 65 11.71 -2.89 1.70
N VAL A 66 12.75 -3.47 1.09
CA VAL A 66 14.15 -3.36 1.54
C VAL A 66 15.05 -2.62 0.55
N VAL A 67 14.55 -2.26 -0.64
CA VAL A 67 15.36 -1.77 -1.76
C VAL A 67 16.20 -0.54 -1.43
N THR A 68 15.72 0.36 -0.58
CA THR A 68 16.43 1.55 -0.10
C THR A 68 17.24 1.30 1.18
N SER A 69 17.22 0.07 1.71
CA SER A 69 17.72 -0.27 3.06
C SER A 69 17.20 0.68 4.15
N ARG A 70 16.04 1.31 3.90
CA ARG A 70 15.37 2.32 4.75
C ARG A 70 16.19 3.59 5.00
N TYR A 71 17.24 3.83 4.24
CA TYR A 71 17.96 5.10 4.26
C TYR A 71 17.08 6.27 3.79
N ASP A 72 16.08 6.01 2.95
CA ASP A 72 15.04 6.96 2.57
C ASP A 72 14.25 7.51 3.77
N GLN A 73 14.03 6.71 4.81
CA GLN A 73 13.42 7.16 6.07
C GLN A 73 14.44 7.80 7.01
N ALA A 74 15.64 7.21 7.11
CA ALA A 74 16.73 7.78 7.91
C ALA A 74 17.06 9.22 7.50
N MET A 75 16.93 9.53 6.21
CA MET A 75 17.13 10.87 5.63
C MET A 75 16.28 11.97 6.29
N MET A 76 15.17 11.63 6.95
CA MET A 76 14.31 12.59 7.65
C MET A 76 14.85 13.04 9.01
N LEU A 77 15.81 12.32 9.62
CA LEU A 77 16.27 12.54 10.98
C LEU A 77 17.33 13.62 11.13
N PRO A 78 18.39 13.69 10.27
CA PRO A 78 19.46 14.66 10.44
C PRO A 78 18.94 16.08 10.38
N LYS A 79 19.41 16.97 11.25
CA LYS A 79 19.17 18.42 11.10
C LYS A 79 19.94 19.00 9.93
N ASP A 80 21.16 18.49 9.73
CA ASP A 80 22.03 18.91 8.64
C ASP A 80 21.58 18.33 7.30
N THR A 81 21.46 19.19 6.31
CA THR A 81 21.06 18.83 4.95
C THR A 81 22.17 18.08 4.21
N GLU A 82 23.46 18.31 4.54
CA GLU A 82 24.56 17.56 3.93
C GLU A 82 24.53 16.10 4.34
N VAL A 83 24.33 15.80 5.63
CA VAL A 83 24.19 14.40 6.14
C VAL A 83 23.00 13.71 5.49
N ALA A 84 21.89 14.42 5.31
CA ALA A 84 20.74 13.87 4.62
C ALA A 84 21.00 13.62 3.12
N ALA A 85 21.80 14.44 2.47
CA ALA A 85 22.20 14.24 1.09
C ALA A 85 23.19 13.05 0.93
N VAL A 86 23.99 12.76 1.95
CA VAL A 86 24.78 11.51 2.00
C VAL A 86 23.87 10.31 2.10
N LEU A 87 22.86 10.32 3.00
CA LEU A 87 21.86 9.23 3.11
C LEU A 87 21.04 9.05 1.82
N PHE A 88 20.82 10.12 1.05
CA PHE A 88 20.24 10.00 -0.28
C PHE A 88 21.10 9.11 -1.18
N TRP A 89 22.43 9.32 -1.21
CA TRP A 89 23.33 8.48 -1.99
C TRP A 89 23.47 7.07 -1.48
N ASP A 90 23.46 6.87 -0.16
CA ASP A 90 23.42 5.53 0.46
C ASP A 90 22.14 4.77 0.06
N SER A 91 21.01 5.48 -0.01
CA SER A 91 19.75 4.91 -0.53
C SER A 91 19.85 4.52 -2.01
N ILE A 92 20.40 5.38 -2.86
CA ILE A 92 20.62 5.10 -4.29
C ILE A 92 21.56 3.91 -4.50
N LEU A 93 22.66 3.85 -3.74
CA LEU A 93 23.59 2.73 -3.77
C LEU A 93 22.88 1.42 -3.39
N SER A 94 22.09 1.45 -2.30
CA SER A 94 21.30 0.30 -1.87
C SER A 94 20.33 -0.17 -2.96
N VAL A 95 19.65 0.77 -3.64
CA VAL A 95 18.77 0.47 -4.78
C VAL A 95 19.54 -0.26 -5.88
N GLY A 96 20.72 0.23 -6.24
CA GLY A 96 21.56 -0.43 -7.26
C GLY A 96 21.98 -1.85 -6.87
N VAL A 97 22.46 -2.03 -5.63
CA VAL A 97 22.91 -3.32 -5.10
C VAL A 97 21.76 -4.33 -5.04
N ILE A 98 20.62 -3.96 -4.46
CA ILE A 98 19.48 -4.88 -4.27
C ILE A 98 18.81 -5.21 -5.62
N SER A 99 18.69 -4.23 -6.53
CA SER A 99 18.18 -4.49 -7.87
C SER A 99 19.13 -5.39 -8.68
N GLY A 100 20.45 -5.16 -8.58
CA GLY A 100 21.45 -6.02 -9.20
C GLY A 100 21.44 -7.45 -8.63
N PHE A 101 21.31 -7.59 -7.31
CA PHE A 101 21.16 -8.90 -6.66
C PHE A 101 19.84 -9.58 -7.08
N SER A 102 18.75 -8.83 -7.19
CA SER A 102 17.48 -9.35 -7.71
C SER A 102 17.61 -9.85 -9.15
N LEU A 103 18.38 -9.15 -10.01
CA LEU A 103 18.66 -9.60 -11.36
C LEU A 103 19.44 -10.92 -11.35
N LEU A 104 20.47 -11.02 -10.53
CA LEU A 104 21.25 -12.24 -10.36
C LEU A 104 20.36 -13.42 -9.91
N CYS A 105 19.49 -13.18 -8.92
CA CYS A 105 18.53 -14.19 -8.48
C CYS A 105 17.55 -14.60 -9.60
N CYS A 106 17.04 -13.65 -10.38
CA CYS A 106 16.15 -13.95 -11.50
C CYS A 106 16.84 -14.80 -12.59
N VAL A 107 18.12 -14.55 -12.85
CA VAL A 107 18.88 -15.35 -13.83
C VAL A 107 19.21 -16.75 -13.30
N LEU A 108 19.70 -16.85 -12.06
CA LEU A 108 20.15 -18.13 -11.49
C LEU A 108 18.99 -19.05 -11.11
N PHE A 109 17.86 -18.50 -10.64
CA PHE A 109 16.73 -19.27 -10.11
C PHE A 109 15.47 -19.16 -10.97
N PHE A 110 15.62 -18.86 -12.26
CA PHE A 110 14.50 -18.62 -13.18
C PHE A 110 13.47 -19.77 -13.18
N GLU A 111 13.92 -21.00 -13.42
CA GLU A 111 13.05 -22.19 -13.47
C GLU A 111 12.39 -22.48 -12.11
N GLN A 112 13.13 -22.31 -11.02
CA GLN A 112 12.61 -22.51 -9.67
C GLN A 112 11.52 -21.49 -9.32
N ILE A 113 11.73 -20.23 -9.67
CA ILE A 113 10.73 -19.17 -9.42
C ILE A 113 9.46 -19.47 -10.20
N LEU A 114 9.55 -19.82 -11.47
CA LEU A 114 8.38 -20.15 -12.30
C LEU A 114 7.63 -21.40 -11.80
N SER A 115 8.37 -22.43 -11.40
CA SER A 115 7.78 -23.67 -10.88
C SER A 115 7.03 -23.48 -9.55
N ILE A 116 7.60 -22.65 -8.66
CA ILE A 116 6.98 -22.31 -7.36
C ILE A 116 5.70 -21.50 -7.54
N LEU A 117 5.73 -20.48 -8.42
CA LEU A 117 4.63 -19.57 -8.62
C LEU A 117 3.51 -20.15 -9.50
N LYS A 118 3.80 -21.19 -10.30
CA LYS A 118 2.89 -21.81 -11.27
C LYS A 118 2.22 -20.79 -12.22
N VAL A 119 2.89 -19.68 -12.52
CA VAL A 119 2.40 -18.62 -13.41
C VAL A 119 3.37 -18.52 -14.60
N ARG A 120 3.16 -19.37 -15.62
CA ARG A 120 3.98 -19.39 -16.83
C ARG A 120 3.91 -18.08 -17.62
N GLU A 121 2.82 -17.34 -17.49
CA GLU A 121 2.62 -16.04 -18.10
C GLU A 121 3.63 -14.98 -17.60
N LEU A 122 4.31 -15.25 -16.47
CA LEU A 122 5.36 -14.37 -15.93
C LEU A 122 6.76 -14.65 -16.51
N SER A 123 6.94 -15.64 -17.36
CA SER A 123 8.28 -16.05 -17.85
C SER A 123 9.10 -14.87 -18.40
N VAL A 124 8.51 -14.07 -19.30
CA VAL A 124 9.17 -12.87 -19.84
C VAL A 124 9.18 -11.72 -18.82
N ALA A 125 8.10 -11.58 -18.05
CA ALA A 125 7.94 -10.47 -17.11
C ALA A 125 8.85 -10.57 -15.88
N ILE A 126 9.37 -11.74 -15.55
CA ILE A 126 10.29 -11.94 -14.42
C ILE A 126 11.58 -11.13 -14.60
N PHE A 127 12.07 -10.98 -15.84
CA PHE A 127 13.23 -10.15 -16.13
C PHE A 127 12.97 -8.65 -16.02
N LEU A 128 11.69 -8.24 -16.03
CA LEU A 128 11.29 -6.84 -15.75
C LEU A 128 11.31 -6.54 -14.25
N LEU A 129 11.30 -7.57 -13.38
CA LEU A 129 11.24 -7.41 -11.93
C LEU A 129 12.40 -6.57 -11.36
N PRO A 130 13.69 -6.85 -11.66
CA PRO A 130 14.80 -6.04 -11.18
C PRO A 130 14.73 -4.58 -11.65
N VAL A 131 14.26 -4.36 -12.88
CA VAL A 131 14.09 -3.02 -13.47
C VAL A 131 12.98 -2.26 -12.75
N SER A 132 11.87 -2.93 -12.45
CA SER A 132 10.78 -2.33 -11.65
C SER A 132 11.23 -1.99 -10.23
N ILE A 133 11.97 -2.88 -9.58
CA ILE A 133 12.53 -2.66 -8.25
C ILE A 133 13.48 -1.45 -8.27
N PHE A 134 14.30 -1.32 -9.30
CA PHE A 134 15.21 -0.20 -9.48
C PHE A 134 14.46 1.14 -9.58
N PHE A 135 13.51 1.27 -10.52
CA PHE A 135 12.75 2.52 -10.67
C PHE A 135 11.86 2.82 -9.47
N PHE A 136 11.26 1.80 -8.86
CA PHE A 136 10.52 1.95 -7.62
C PHE A 136 11.40 2.50 -6.49
N GLY A 137 12.62 1.96 -6.31
CA GLY A 137 13.57 2.42 -5.30
C GLY A 137 14.08 3.85 -5.56
N ILE A 138 14.40 4.18 -6.82
CA ILE A 138 14.78 5.54 -7.23
C ILE A 138 13.63 6.51 -6.92
N TYR A 139 12.39 6.16 -7.33
CA TYR A 139 11.22 6.99 -7.05
C TYR A 139 11.02 7.18 -5.55
N ALA A 140 11.12 6.12 -4.73
CA ALA A 140 10.97 6.19 -3.28
C ALA A 140 12.01 7.12 -2.64
N THR A 141 13.28 7.02 -3.05
CA THR A 141 14.37 7.87 -2.56
C THR A 141 14.15 9.35 -2.92
N LEU A 142 13.81 9.63 -4.19
CA LEU A 142 13.53 11.00 -4.67
C LEU A 142 12.31 11.61 -3.99
N ASN A 143 11.27 10.79 -3.74
CA ASN A 143 10.06 11.22 -3.05
C ASN A 143 10.33 11.57 -1.58
N SER A 144 11.15 10.77 -0.89
CA SER A 144 11.59 11.03 0.47
C SER A 144 12.44 12.31 0.55
N TRP A 145 13.36 12.51 -0.39
CA TRP A 145 14.12 13.77 -0.51
C TRP A 145 13.22 14.99 -0.70
N SER A 146 12.26 14.90 -1.63
CA SER A 146 11.32 15.99 -1.93
C SER A 146 10.44 16.32 -0.72
N THR A 147 10.01 15.29 0.03
CA THR A 147 9.25 15.43 1.28
C THR A 147 10.07 16.13 2.35
N ARG A 148 11.35 15.75 2.53
CA ARG A 148 12.27 16.44 3.45
C ARG A 148 12.42 17.91 3.11
N GLN A 149 12.56 18.24 1.82
CA GLN A 149 12.65 19.62 1.33
C GLN A 149 11.30 20.37 1.37
N LYS A 150 10.23 19.72 1.86
CA LYS A 150 8.85 20.25 1.91
C LYS A 150 8.31 20.65 0.52
N LYS A 151 8.85 20.06 -0.54
CA LYS A 151 8.44 20.34 -1.94
C LYS A 151 7.37 19.32 -2.38
N PHE A 152 6.24 19.30 -1.69
CA PHE A 152 5.16 18.30 -1.88
C PHE A 152 4.51 18.36 -3.27
N SER A 153 4.54 19.51 -3.94
CA SER A 153 4.05 19.64 -5.33
C SER A 153 4.79 18.72 -6.29
N ARG A 154 6.10 18.47 -6.07
CA ARG A 154 6.88 17.54 -6.90
C ARG A 154 6.33 16.12 -6.79
N SER A 155 6.08 15.67 -5.57
CA SER A 155 5.49 14.34 -5.30
C SER A 155 4.10 14.22 -5.92
N SER A 156 3.26 15.27 -5.81
CA SER A 156 1.92 15.27 -6.41
C SER A 156 1.97 15.16 -7.94
N ILE A 157 2.81 15.94 -8.59
CA ILE A 157 2.97 15.91 -10.06
C ILE A 157 3.47 14.53 -10.50
N SER A 158 4.50 13.99 -9.84
CA SER A 158 5.04 12.68 -10.19
C SER A 158 4.05 11.56 -10.01
N GLN A 159 3.17 11.60 -9.00
CA GLN A 159 2.10 10.62 -8.80
C GLN A 159 1.05 10.67 -9.92
N VAL A 160 0.66 11.87 -10.36
CA VAL A 160 -0.27 12.03 -11.49
C VAL A 160 0.37 11.53 -12.78
N VAL A 161 1.62 11.90 -13.07
CA VAL A 161 2.38 11.39 -14.22
C VAL A 161 2.48 9.87 -14.18
N ARG A 162 2.78 9.30 -13.01
CA ARG A 162 2.82 7.84 -12.80
C ARG A 162 1.50 7.19 -13.20
N SER A 163 0.37 7.69 -12.68
CA SER A 163 -0.94 7.08 -12.97
C SER A 163 -1.36 7.23 -14.42
N LEU A 164 -1.05 8.35 -15.07
CA LEU A 164 -1.28 8.57 -16.50
C LEU A 164 -0.44 7.62 -17.35
N ALA A 165 0.85 7.47 -17.03
CA ALA A 165 1.75 6.56 -17.74
C ALA A 165 1.32 5.10 -17.59
N ILE A 166 0.97 4.67 -16.36
CA ILE A 166 0.42 3.32 -16.13
C ILE A 166 -0.82 3.11 -16.99
N SER A 167 -1.80 4.00 -16.88
CA SER A 167 -3.08 3.87 -17.57
C SER A 167 -2.92 3.91 -19.10
N GLY A 168 -2.08 4.82 -19.60
CA GLY A 168 -1.84 4.97 -21.04
C GLY A 168 -1.18 3.73 -21.64
N VAL A 169 -0.09 3.25 -21.03
CA VAL A 169 0.64 2.05 -21.50
C VAL A 169 -0.23 0.80 -21.37
N GLN A 170 -0.96 0.63 -20.25
CA GLN A 170 -1.86 -0.51 -20.07
C GLN A 170 -3.01 -0.50 -21.09
N MET A 171 -3.60 0.66 -21.37
CA MET A 171 -4.65 0.77 -22.37
C MET A 171 -4.14 0.45 -23.79
N PHE A 172 -2.99 1.02 -24.16
CA PHE A 172 -2.37 0.75 -25.46
C PHE A 172 -1.99 -0.73 -25.62
N SER A 173 -1.34 -1.32 -24.62
CA SER A 173 -0.97 -2.73 -24.61
C SER A 173 -2.19 -3.66 -24.58
N GLY A 174 -3.29 -3.24 -23.95
CA GLY A 174 -4.55 -3.98 -23.98
C GLY A 174 -5.18 -4.02 -25.37
N ILE A 175 -5.13 -2.92 -26.13
CA ILE A 175 -5.58 -2.88 -27.52
C ILE A 175 -4.71 -3.80 -28.40
N LEU A 176 -3.40 -3.85 -28.14
CA LEU A 176 -2.46 -4.74 -28.82
C LEU A 176 -2.51 -6.20 -28.34
N GLN A 177 -3.36 -6.51 -27.36
CA GLN A 177 -3.53 -7.86 -26.78
C GLN A 177 -2.23 -8.51 -26.29
N THR A 178 -1.33 -7.71 -25.70
CA THR A 178 -0.01 -8.17 -25.22
C THR A 178 -0.06 -9.03 -23.96
N GLY A 179 -1.25 -9.27 -23.41
CA GLY A 179 -1.46 -10.09 -22.22
C GLY A 179 -0.86 -9.49 -20.94
N PRO A 180 -0.41 -10.33 -19.98
CA PRO A 180 0.10 -9.89 -18.69
C PRO A 180 1.30 -8.94 -18.78
N VAL A 181 2.16 -9.12 -19.80
CA VAL A 181 3.36 -8.30 -20.02
C VAL A 181 2.99 -6.83 -20.23
N GLY A 182 1.87 -6.57 -20.90
CA GLY A 182 1.38 -5.21 -21.10
C GLY A 182 0.92 -4.52 -19.80
N LEU A 183 0.22 -5.27 -18.92
CA LEU A 183 -0.16 -4.75 -17.61
C LEU A 183 1.07 -4.44 -16.74
N ILE A 184 2.05 -5.34 -16.72
CA ILE A 184 3.30 -5.21 -15.97
C ILE A 184 4.16 -4.09 -16.54
N GLY A 185 4.31 -4.04 -17.88
CA GLY A 185 5.02 -2.99 -18.59
C GLY A 185 4.45 -1.59 -18.31
N GLY A 186 3.12 -1.50 -18.16
CA GLY A 186 2.46 -0.27 -17.74
C GLY A 186 2.90 0.20 -16.35
N VAL A 187 3.00 -0.71 -15.38
CA VAL A 187 3.50 -0.37 -14.03
C VAL A 187 4.96 0.08 -14.08
N LEU A 188 5.80 -0.67 -14.81
CA LEU A 188 7.21 -0.31 -15.00
C LEU A 188 7.37 1.08 -15.64
N ALA A 189 6.62 1.35 -16.72
CA ALA A 189 6.61 2.66 -17.38
C ALA A 189 6.18 3.77 -16.40
N GLY A 190 5.13 3.52 -15.60
CA GLY A 190 4.69 4.47 -14.59
C GLY A 190 5.77 4.81 -13.57
N ASP A 191 6.46 3.81 -13.01
CA ASP A 191 7.54 4.00 -12.06
C ASP A 191 8.74 4.71 -12.71
N CYS A 192 9.06 4.38 -13.96
CA CYS A 192 10.10 5.03 -14.74
C CYS A 192 9.78 6.52 -14.97
N PHE A 193 8.61 6.86 -15.51
CA PHE A 193 8.22 8.24 -15.76
C PHE A 193 8.11 9.06 -14.47
N ALA A 194 7.62 8.46 -13.38
CA ALA A 194 7.59 9.12 -12.08
C ALA A 194 9.00 9.40 -11.55
N ALA A 195 9.91 8.44 -11.64
CA ALA A 195 11.31 8.61 -11.23
C ALA A 195 12.03 9.65 -12.08
N LEU A 196 11.83 9.64 -13.40
CA LEU A 196 12.41 10.62 -14.32
C LEU A 196 11.88 12.03 -14.06
N THR A 197 10.55 12.20 -13.90
CA THR A 197 9.92 13.49 -13.63
C THR A 197 10.43 14.08 -12.31
N LEU A 198 10.46 13.25 -11.26
CA LEU A 198 10.89 13.70 -9.94
C LEU A 198 12.41 13.93 -9.90
N GLY A 199 13.19 13.06 -10.56
CA GLY A 199 14.63 13.18 -10.71
C GLY A 199 15.05 14.44 -11.45
N TRP A 200 14.35 14.78 -12.53
CA TRP A 200 14.58 16.03 -13.26
C TRP A 200 14.34 17.27 -12.38
N GLN A 201 13.25 17.28 -11.60
CA GLN A 201 12.94 18.38 -10.69
C GLN A 201 13.97 18.50 -9.56
N VAL A 202 14.41 17.37 -8.98
CA VAL A 202 15.43 17.32 -7.93
C VAL A 202 16.79 17.77 -8.50
N LYS A 203 17.16 17.26 -9.67
CA LYS A 203 18.40 17.68 -10.35
C LYS A 203 18.44 19.17 -10.64
N ARG A 204 17.32 19.74 -11.10
CA ARG A 204 17.26 21.17 -11.43
C ARG A 204 17.49 22.07 -10.20
N ASP A 205 16.89 21.70 -9.05
CA ASP A 205 16.81 22.61 -7.90
C ASP A 205 17.82 22.27 -6.79
N ASP A 206 18.19 20.99 -6.63
CA ASP A 206 18.92 20.51 -5.44
C ASP A 206 20.28 19.86 -5.79
N TRP A 207 20.64 19.79 -7.09
CA TRP A 207 21.86 19.13 -7.56
C TRP A 207 23.17 19.62 -6.91
N PRO A 208 23.39 20.94 -6.67
CA PRO A 208 24.63 21.42 -6.05
C PRO A 208 24.88 20.81 -4.67
N ILE A 209 23.83 20.64 -3.86
CA ILE A 209 23.92 20.04 -2.52
C ILE A 209 24.22 18.56 -2.64
N LEU A 210 23.47 17.84 -3.50
CA LEU A 210 23.65 16.41 -3.71
C LEU A 210 25.04 16.09 -4.24
N LYS A 211 25.55 16.86 -5.20
CA LYS A 211 26.88 16.64 -5.79
C LYS A 211 28.01 16.82 -4.77
N ARG A 212 27.93 17.82 -3.87
CA ARG A 212 28.93 18.05 -2.82
C ARG A 212 28.96 16.94 -1.78
N SER A 213 27.84 16.26 -1.56
CA SER A 213 27.70 15.21 -0.56
C SER A 213 28.11 13.84 -1.10
N LEU A 214 28.39 13.70 -2.39
CA LEU A 214 28.84 12.45 -3.02
C LEU A 214 30.33 12.23 -2.71
N CYS A 215 30.60 11.64 -1.55
CA CYS A 215 31.95 11.28 -1.12
C CYS A 215 31.89 9.92 -0.43
N TRP A 216 32.70 8.98 -0.93
CA TRP A 216 32.66 7.58 -0.46
C TRP A 216 32.97 7.42 1.03
N ASP A 217 33.90 8.20 1.55
CA ASP A 217 34.27 8.13 2.99
C ASP A 217 33.15 8.69 3.87
N LYS A 218 32.49 9.79 3.42
CA LYS A 218 31.31 10.32 4.12
C LYS A 218 30.15 9.29 4.08
N MET A 219 29.92 8.64 2.96
CA MET A 219 28.89 7.60 2.83
C MET A 219 29.14 6.45 3.79
N LYS A 220 30.34 5.89 3.84
CA LYS A 220 30.69 4.84 4.80
C LYS A 220 30.49 5.26 6.25
N CYS A 221 30.91 6.49 6.61
CA CYS A 221 30.78 7.01 7.96
C CYS A 221 29.29 7.16 8.36
N VAL A 222 28.49 7.78 7.48
CA VAL A 222 27.06 8.00 7.73
C VAL A 222 26.28 6.67 7.69
N ALA A 223 26.57 5.76 6.76
CA ALA A 223 25.96 4.44 6.73
C ALA A 223 26.22 3.66 8.04
N LYS A 224 27.44 3.77 8.61
CA LYS A 224 27.76 3.16 9.90
C LYS A 224 26.98 3.82 11.06
N GLN A 225 26.82 5.14 11.03
CA GLN A 225 26.05 5.87 12.03
C GLN A 225 24.56 5.49 12.03
N TYR A 226 23.98 5.26 10.83
CA TYR A 226 22.56 4.93 10.65
C TYR A 226 22.33 3.43 10.35
N ARG A 227 23.26 2.55 10.76
CA ARG A 227 23.21 1.10 10.50
C ARG A 227 21.97 0.39 11.06
N ASP A 228 21.29 0.99 12.03
CA ASP A 228 20.09 0.43 12.64
C ASP A 228 18.91 0.37 11.63
N PHE A 229 18.91 1.25 10.62
CA PHE A 229 17.88 1.26 9.59
C PHE A 229 17.94 0.02 8.68
N PRO A 230 19.07 -0.31 8.03
CA PRO A 230 19.16 -1.55 7.25
C PRO A 230 19.03 -2.81 8.11
N LEU A 231 19.54 -2.83 9.34
CA LEU A 231 19.52 -4.03 10.17
C LEU A 231 18.15 -4.31 10.80
N PHE A 232 17.50 -3.32 11.36
CA PHE A 232 16.25 -3.52 12.10
C PHE A 232 15.02 -3.03 11.32
N SER A 233 15.02 -1.77 10.84
CA SER A 233 13.85 -1.19 10.18
C SER A 233 13.58 -1.86 8.82
N SER A 234 14.63 -2.18 8.07
CA SER A 234 14.50 -2.86 6.78
C SER A 234 13.98 -4.29 6.97
N THR A 235 14.54 -5.04 7.94
CA THR A 235 14.10 -6.40 8.27
C THR A 235 12.64 -6.42 8.74
N GLN A 236 12.25 -5.51 9.62
CA GLN A 236 10.86 -5.38 10.08
C GLN A 236 9.91 -5.11 8.90
N ASN A 237 10.32 -4.20 8.00
CA ASN A 237 9.51 -3.86 6.82
C ASN A 237 9.40 -5.03 5.84
N LEU A 238 10.47 -5.81 5.68
CA LEU A 238 10.46 -7.03 4.86
C LEU A 238 9.48 -8.07 5.43
N LEU A 239 9.54 -8.34 6.73
CA LEU A 239 8.62 -9.27 7.39
C LEU A 239 7.17 -8.83 7.24
N ASN A 240 6.91 -7.52 7.38
CA ASN A 240 5.57 -6.97 7.16
C ASN A 240 5.12 -7.10 5.69
N ALA A 241 6.00 -6.80 4.72
CA ALA A 241 5.69 -6.95 3.31
C ALA A 241 5.42 -8.42 2.93
N ILE A 242 6.23 -9.35 3.42
CA ILE A 242 6.02 -10.79 3.27
C ILE A 242 4.65 -11.18 3.83
N SER A 243 4.36 -10.77 5.06
CA SER A 243 3.09 -11.06 5.75
C SER A 243 1.87 -10.61 4.96
N GLN A 244 1.94 -9.42 4.35
CA GLN A 244 0.82 -8.87 3.58
C GLN A 244 0.65 -9.51 2.19
N ASN A 245 1.73 -10.01 1.58
CA ASN A 245 1.72 -10.52 0.21
C ASN A 245 1.68 -12.05 0.12
N ILE A 246 2.10 -12.79 1.15
CA ILE A 246 2.04 -14.26 1.21
C ILE A 246 0.66 -14.82 0.85
N PRO A 247 -0.48 -14.29 1.34
CA PRO A 247 -1.78 -14.85 1.01
C PRO A 247 -2.06 -14.89 -0.50
N LEU A 248 -1.66 -13.83 -1.21
CA LEU A 248 -1.85 -13.75 -2.65
C LEU A 248 -0.94 -14.74 -3.40
N LEU A 249 0.32 -14.87 -2.98
CA LEU A 249 1.26 -15.84 -3.55
C LEU A 249 0.80 -17.29 -3.33
N LEU A 250 0.22 -17.59 -2.16
CA LEU A 250 -0.35 -18.90 -1.88
C LEU A 250 -1.59 -19.19 -2.73
N LEU A 251 -2.47 -18.20 -2.92
CA LEU A 251 -3.60 -18.34 -3.84
C LEU A 251 -3.15 -18.66 -5.25
N ALA A 252 -2.11 -17.96 -5.74
CA ALA A 252 -1.53 -18.23 -7.06
C ALA A 252 -0.98 -19.66 -7.15
N LYS A 253 -0.23 -20.10 -6.13
CA LYS A 253 0.37 -21.43 -6.07
C LYS A 253 -0.66 -22.57 -6.08
N PHE A 254 -1.75 -22.44 -5.30
CA PHE A 254 -2.75 -23.49 -5.15
C PHE A 254 -3.78 -23.49 -6.28
N PHE A 255 -4.19 -22.31 -6.74
CA PHE A 255 -5.36 -22.18 -7.61
C PHE A 255 -5.06 -21.52 -8.97
N GLY A 256 -3.83 -21.07 -9.18
CA GLY A 256 -3.39 -20.44 -10.43
C GLY A 256 -3.76 -18.97 -10.57
N PRO A 257 -3.42 -18.36 -11.73
CA PRO A 257 -3.50 -16.92 -11.93
C PRO A 257 -4.95 -16.40 -12.04
N ALA A 258 -5.88 -17.14 -12.63
CA ALA A 258 -7.27 -16.69 -12.79
C ALA A 258 -7.94 -16.39 -11.43
N VAL A 259 -7.85 -17.34 -10.49
CA VAL A 259 -8.40 -17.20 -9.12
C VAL A 259 -7.75 -16.02 -8.41
N THR A 260 -6.43 -15.88 -8.57
CA THR A 260 -5.66 -14.77 -8.01
C THR A 260 -6.14 -13.43 -8.57
N GLY A 261 -6.43 -13.36 -9.87
CA GLY A 261 -6.97 -12.18 -10.54
C GLY A 261 -8.34 -11.77 -10.00
N PHE A 262 -9.25 -12.73 -9.81
CA PHE A 262 -10.55 -12.47 -9.17
C PHE A 262 -10.40 -11.93 -7.76
N TYR A 263 -9.51 -12.54 -6.96
CA TYR A 263 -9.22 -12.06 -5.61
C TYR A 263 -8.63 -10.64 -5.61
N VAL A 264 -7.65 -10.36 -6.46
CA VAL A 264 -7.00 -9.05 -6.56
C VAL A 264 -8.01 -7.95 -6.89
N LEU A 265 -8.89 -8.17 -7.88
CA LEU A 265 -9.90 -7.18 -8.24
C LEU A 265 -11.01 -7.09 -7.20
N GLY A 266 -11.41 -8.20 -6.58
CA GLY A 266 -12.35 -8.21 -5.47
C GLY A 266 -11.87 -7.34 -4.31
N VAL A 267 -10.60 -7.48 -3.90
CA VAL A 267 -10.00 -6.65 -2.85
C VAL A 267 -9.83 -5.20 -3.29
N ARG A 268 -9.23 -4.97 -4.47
CA ARG A 268 -8.94 -3.60 -4.96
C ARG A 268 -10.19 -2.77 -5.18
N GLY A 269 -11.25 -3.36 -5.73
CA GLY A 269 -12.52 -2.67 -5.95
C GLY A 269 -13.11 -2.08 -4.67
N ILE A 270 -12.88 -2.75 -3.54
CA ILE A 270 -13.36 -2.31 -2.23
C ILE A 270 -12.34 -1.38 -1.54
N GLN A 271 -11.05 -1.73 -1.57
CA GLN A 271 -10.02 -1.00 -0.82
C GLN A 271 -9.71 0.39 -1.38
N ILE A 272 -9.76 0.59 -2.71
CA ILE A 272 -9.40 1.87 -3.32
C ILE A 272 -10.26 3.01 -2.78
N PRO A 273 -11.62 2.95 -2.82
CA PRO A 273 -12.44 4.00 -2.24
C PRO A 273 -12.26 4.14 -0.73
N MET A 274 -12.05 3.03 0.00
CA MET A 274 -11.83 3.08 1.45
C MET A 274 -10.53 3.80 1.82
N ASN A 275 -9.46 3.61 1.08
CA ASN A 275 -8.15 4.22 1.37
C ASN A 275 -8.16 5.75 1.24
N LEU A 276 -9.00 6.30 0.37
CA LEU A 276 -9.18 7.76 0.25
C LEU A 276 -9.64 8.39 1.58
N PHE A 277 -10.52 7.70 2.29
CA PHE A 277 -11.03 8.18 3.59
C PHE A 277 -10.08 7.85 4.74
N LEU A 278 -9.43 6.68 4.70
CA LEU A 278 -8.61 6.18 5.81
C LEU A 278 -7.40 7.07 6.14
N THR A 279 -6.74 7.64 5.14
CA THR A 279 -5.55 8.48 5.35
C THR A 279 -5.89 9.74 6.14
N SER A 280 -6.92 10.46 5.73
CA SER A 280 -7.39 11.67 6.41
C SER A 280 -7.96 11.37 7.80
N LEU A 281 -8.76 10.29 7.89
CA LEU A 281 -9.36 9.85 9.14
C LEU A 281 -8.30 9.53 10.19
N ARG A 282 -7.26 8.74 9.83
CA ARG A 282 -6.19 8.36 10.76
C ARG A 282 -5.49 9.58 11.36
N GLN A 283 -5.18 10.58 10.56
CA GLN A 283 -4.49 11.78 11.03
C GLN A 283 -5.35 12.60 12.00
N VAL A 284 -6.59 12.90 11.62
CA VAL A 284 -7.52 13.71 12.43
C VAL A 284 -7.90 12.98 13.71
N PHE A 285 -8.21 11.68 13.60
CA PHE A 285 -8.58 10.87 14.77
C PHE A 285 -7.40 10.70 15.74
N PHE A 286 -6.19 10.43 15.26
CA PHE A 286 -5.01 10.27 16.12
C PHE A 286 -4.72 11.55 16.93
N GLN A 287 -4.79 12.73 16.26
CA GLN A 287 -4.63 14.01 16.95
C GLN A 287 -5.69 14.18 18.05
N ARG A 288 -6.98 14.02 17.69
CA ARG A 288 -8.09 14.20 18.65
C ARG A 288 -8.04 13.20 19.81
N ALA A 289 -7.72 11.94 19.52
CA ALA A 289 -7.59 10.89 20.53
C ALA A 289 -6.42 11.16 21.49
N SER A 290 -5.27 11.65 20.97
CA SER A 290 -4.10 11.99 21.79
C SER A 290 -4.38 13.22 22.68
N GLU A 291 -5.04 14.24 22.15
CA GLU A 291 -5.46 15.41 22.94
C GLU A 291 -6.39 14.99 24.11
N LEU A 292 -7.41 14.18 23.79
CA LEU A 292 -8.37 13.71 24.77
C LEU A 292 -7.71 12.82 25.85
N TYR A 293 -6.77 11.96 25.44
CA TYR A 293 -5.98 11.14 26.37
C TYR A 293 -5.15 12.00 27.32
N ASN A 294 -4.47 13.04 26.81
CA ASN A 294 -3.64 13.93 27.64
C ASN A 294 -4.47 14.80 28.59
N GLN A 295 -5.71 15.08 28.23
CA GLN A 295 -6.66 15.86 29.06
C GLN A 295 -7.43 14.99 30.07
N GLY A 296 -7.21 13.67 30.10
CA GLY A 296 -7.96 12.74 30.95
C GLY A 296 -9.45 12.62 30.61
N GLY A 297 -9.83 12.97 29.36
CA GLY A 297 -11.21 12.94 28.90
C GLY A 297 -11.74 11.55 28.55
N ASP A 298 -13.03 11.46 28.23
CA ASP A 298 -13.70 10.17 27.90
C ASP A 298 -13.26 9.62 26.54
N THR A 299 -12.18 8.84 26.57
CA THR A 299 -11.61 8.15 25.39
C THR A 299 -12.53 7.03 24.88
N TYR A 300 -13.32 6.38 25.79
CA TYR A 300 -14.25 5.33 25.41
C TYR A 300 -15.42 5.86 24.58
N ALA A 301 -16.00 7.01 24.97
CA ALA A 301 -17.08 7.62 24.19
C ALA A 301 -16.62 8.00 22.76
N LEU A 302 -15.42 8.59 22.63
CA LEU A 302 -14.83 8.90 21.33
C LEU A 302 -14.61 7.64 20.50
N PHE A 303 -14.03 6.60 21.10
CA PHE A 303 -13.81 5.29 20.45
C PHE A 303 -15.13 4.71 19.93
N LYS A 304 -16.13 4.56 20.81
CA LYS A 304 -17.43 3.96 20.48
C LYS A 304 -18.14 4.73 19.37
N ARG A 305 -18.22 6.06 19.51
CA ARG A 305 -18.89 6.92 18.54
C ARG A 305 -18.23 6.82 17.17
N THR A 306 -16.89 6.88 17.10
CA THR A 306 -16.17 6.84 15.84
C THR A 306 -16.28 5.46 15.19
N THR A 307 -16.07 4.36 15.94
CA THR A 307 -16.20 3.00 15.42
C THR A 307 -17.60 2.73 14.87
N LEU A 308 -18.66 3.13 15.59
CA LEU A 308 -20.05 2.97 15.10
C LEU A 308 -20.34 3.84 13.88
N SER A 309 -19.82 5.08 13.83
CA SER A 309 -19.97 5.95 12.65
C SER A 309 -19.30 5.38 11.42
N LEU A 310 -18.11 4.76 11.59
CA LEU A 310 -17.39 4.09 10.49
C LEU A 310 -18.12 2.85 10.00
N LEU A 311 -18.66 2.05 10.92
CA LEU A 311 -19.51 0.90 10.57
C LEU A 311 -20.74 1.33 9.80
N ALA A 312 -21.45 2.36 10.28
CA ALA A 312 -22.65 2.89 9.62
C ALA A 312 -22.34 3.45 8.22
N LEU A 313 -21.19 4.13 8.06
CA LEU A 313 -20.75 4.68 6.76
C LEU A 313 -20.55 3.58 5.71
N VAL A 314 -19.96 2.45 6.10
CA VAL A 314 -19.65 1.36 5.17
C VAL A 314 -20.76 0.33 5.08
N ALA A 315 -21.74 0.35 5.98
CA ALA A 315 -22.82 -0.65 6.03
C ALA A 315 -23.64 -0.70 4.72
N ILE A 316 -24.01 0.45 4.17
CA ILE A 316 -24.81 0.52 2.93
C ILE A 316 -24.02 -0.02 1.73
N PRO A 317 -22.79 0.45 1.43
CA PRO A 317 -21.97 -0.14 0.38
C PRO A 317 -21.68 -1.63 0.61
N ALA A 318 -21.44 -2.04 1.86
CA ALA A 318 -21.18 -3.44 2.18
C ALA A 318 -22.42 -4.31 1.90
N LEU A 319 -23.59 -3.87 2.32
CA LEU A 319 -24.85 -4.58 2.04
C LEU A 319 -25.11 -4.68 0.53
N ALA A 320 -24.86 -3.62 -0.23
CA ALA A 320 -24.98 -3.64 -1.68
C ALA A 320 -24.04 -4.69 -2.32
N ILE A 321 -22.78 -4.79 -1.87
CA ILE A 321 -21.85 -5.81 -2.37
C ILE A 321 -22.25 -7.21 -1.92
N ILE A 322 -22.73 -7.40 -0.70
CA ILE A 322 -23.21 -8.70 -0.20
C ILE A 322 -24.39 -9.21 -1.03
N LEU A 323 -25.35 -8.36 -1.34
CA LEU A 323 -26.55 -8.74 -2.07
C LEU A 323 -26.31 -8.84 -3.58
N PHE A 324 -25.64 -7.86 -4.15
CA PHE A 324 -25.52 -7.66 -5.60
C PHE A 324 -24.09 -7.76 -6.14
N GLY A 325 -23.11 -8.22 -5.34
CA GLY A 325 -21.69 -8.26 -5.70
C GLY A 325 -21.40 -8.80 -7.10
N PRO A 326 -21.81 -10.03 -7.47
CA PRO A 326 -21.59 -10.55 -8.82
C PRO A 326 -22.17 -9.67 -9.92
N GLY A 327 -23.40 -9.15 -9.72
CA GLY A 327 -24.04 -8.24 -10.68
C GLY A 327 -23.33 -6.90 -10.81
N ILE A 328 -22.91 -6.29 -9.69
CA ILE A 328 -22.16 -5.03 -9.69
C ILE A 328 -20.84 -5.20 -10.44
N PHE A 329 -20.07 -6.26 -10.13
CA PHE A 329 -18.80 -6.53 -10.76
C PHE A 329 -18.96 -6.89 -12.26
N ALA A 330 -19.97 -7.66 -12.60
CA ALA A 330 -20.30 -7.96 -14.00
C ALA A 330 -20.68 -6.71 -14.78
N PHE A 331 -21.48 -5.81 -14.21
CA PHE A 331 -21.90 -4.57 -14.85
C PHE A 331 -20.73 -3.60 -15.04
N VAL A 332 -19.95 -3.35 -13.96
CA VAL A 332 -18.87 -2.35 -13.99
C VAL A 332 -17.64 -2.86 -14.74
N LEU A 333 -17.20 -4.09 -14.46
CA LEU A 333 -15.93 -4.63 -14.94
C LEU A 333 -16.10 -5.58 -16.15
N GLY A 334 -17.32 -6.04 -16.40
CA GLY A 334 -17.66 -7.00 -17.46
C GLY A 334 -18.01 -8.37 -16.93
N GLN A 335 -18.81 -9.14 -17.71
CA GLN A 335 -19.43 -10.41 -17.28
C GLN A 335 -18.45 -11.45 -16.72
N LYS A 336 -17.24 -11.54 -17.29
CA LYS A 336 -16.19 -12.46 -16.82
C LYS A 336 -15.72 -12.19 -15.38
N TRP A 337 -16.05 -11.04 -14.79
CA TRP A 337 -15.67 -10.63 -13.45
C TRP A 337 -16.74 -10.89 -12.39
N ALA A 338 -17.84 -11.56 -12.75
CA ALA A 338 -18.89 -11.94 -11.78
C ALA A 338 -18.32 -12.75 -10.60
N VAL A 339 -17.36 -13.64 -10.87
CA VAL A 339 -16.66 -14.44 -9.83
C VAL A 339 -15.88 -13.55 -8.85
N ALA A 340 -15.26 -12.46 -9.33
CA ALA A 340 -14.62 -11.49 -8.43
C ALA A 340 -15.62 -10.82 -7.49
N GLY A 341 -16.86 -10.58 -7.98
CA GLY A 341 -17.98 -10.11 -7.17
C GLY A 341 -18.44 -11.13 -6.12
N GLU A 342 -18.37 -12.43 -6.41
CA GLU A 342 -18.64 -13.48 -5.44
C GLU A 342 -17.58 -13.50 -4.32
N TYR A 343 -16.31 -13.37 -4.67
CA TYR A 343 -15.25 -13.21 -3.67
C TYR A 343 -15.41 -11.91 -2.87
N ALA A 344 -15.79 -10.82 -3.53
CA ALA A 344 -16.03 -9.54 -2.89
C ALA A 344 -17.14 -9.60 -1.82
N ARG A 345 -18.19 -10.43 -1.99
CA ARG A 345 -19.22 -10.67 -0.96
C ARG A 345 -18.65 -11.13 0.38
N TRP A 346 -17.65 -11.99 0.34
CA TRP A 346 -17.00 -12.49 1.54
C TRP A 346 -15.92 -11.56 2.04
N LEU A 347 -15.14 -10.98 1.13
CA LEU A 347 -14.06 -10.08 1.46
C LEU A 347 -14.54 -8.78 2.10
N ILE A 348 -15.72 -8.27 1.73
CA ILE A 348 -16.27 -7.05 2.30
C ILE A 348 -16.50 -7.15 3.80
N LEU A 349 -16.81 -8.33 4.33
CA LEU A 349 -17.06 -8.55 5.75
C LEU A 349 -15.85 -8.19 6.61
N TRP A 350 -14.66 -8.67 6.23
CA TRP A 350 -13.45 -8.34 6.98
C TRP A 350 -12.92 -6.94 6.63
N LEU A 351 -13.09 -6.47 5.38
CA LEU A 351 -12.66 -5.13 4.96
C LEU A 351 -13.48 -4.04 5.68
N MET A 352 -14.77 -4.22 5.83
CA MET A 352 -15.63 -3.33 6.61
C MET A 352 -15.16 -3.22 8.06
N LEU A 353 -14.85 -4.36 8.69
CA LEU A 353 -14.35 -4.38 10.07
C LEU A 353 -12.94 -3.82 10.18
N MET A 354 -12.08 -4.06 9.18
CA MET A 354 -10.76 -3.44 9.10
C MET A 354 -10.84 -1.91 8.99
N PHE A 355 -11.85 -1.40 8.30
CA PHE A 355 -12.12 0.05 8.25
C PHE A 355 -12.59 0.57 9.62
N ALA A 356 -13.48 -0.15 10.27
CA ALA A 356 -14.04 0.23 11.56
C ALA A 356 -13.07 0.06 12.74
N ASN A 357 -12.02 -0.76 12.61
CA ASN A 357 -11.05 -1.01 13.68
C ASN A 357 -9.99 0.08 13.82
N VAL A 358 -9.93 1.05 12.90
CA VAL A 358 -8.93 2.13 12.91
C VAL A 358 -8.83 2.84 14.27
N PRO A 359 -9.95 3.22 14.93
CA PRO A 359 -9.88 3.78 16.27
C PRO A 359 -9.23 2.84 17.29
N ALA A 360 -9.52 1.52 17.21
CA ALA A 360 -8.95 0.54 18.12
C ALA A 360 -7.42 0.46 17.99
N VAL A 361 -6.92 0.35 16.76
CA VAL A 361 -5.47 0.30 16.48
C VAL A 361 -4.76 1.57 16.97
N LEU A 362 -5.35 2.74 16.73
CA LEU A 362 -4.76 4.01 17.15
C LEU A 362 -4.77 4.19 18.68
N PHE A 363 -5.85 3.81 19.36
CA PHE A 363 -5.86 3.82 20.83
C PHE A 363 -4.88 2.79 21.41
N ALA A 364 -4.73 1.61 20.82
CA ALA A 364 -3.71 0.66 21.25
C ALA A 364 -2.29 1.24 21.14
N GLN A 365 -2.03 2.10 20.14
CA GLN A 365 -0.76 2.82 20.01
C GLN A 365 -0.61 3.91 21.09
N ILE A 366 -1.63 4.73 21.34
CA ILE A 366 -1.61 5.80 22.36
C ILE A 366 -1.37 5.20 23.76
N TYR A 367 -2.03 4.08 24.07
CA TYR A 367 -1.87 3.39 25.35
C TYR A 367 -0.68 2.41 25.41
N ARG A 368 0.24 2.46 24.43
CA ARG A 368 1.48 1.65 24.35
C ARG A 368 1.25 0.14 24.40
N LYS A 369 0.18 -0.34 23.80
CA LYS A 369 -0.18 -1.77 23.72
C LYS A 369 0.31 -2.46 22.42
N GLN A 370 1.36 -1.93 21.76
CA GLN A 370 1.88 -2.43 20.48
C GLN A 370 2.30 -3.91 20.54
N LYS A 371 2.84 -4.37 21.69
CA LYS A 371 3.21 -5.78 21.87
C LYS A 371 2.02 -6.72 21.70
N SER A 372 0.87 -6.37 22.28
CA SER A 372 -0.36 -7.17 22.15
C SER A 372 -0.91 -7.17 20.72
N VAL A 373 -0.84 -6.01 20.05
CA VAL A 373 -1.22 -5.90 18.64
C VAL A 373 -0.31 -6.74 17.74
N LEU A 374 1.01 -6.75 17.99
CA LEU A 374 1.97 -7.57 17.26
C LEU A 374 1.66 -9.08 17.39
N ILE A 375 1.38 -9.55 18.61
CA ILE A 375 1.00 -10.96 18.84
C ILE A 375 -0.26 -11.31 18.06
N GLN A 376 -1.25 -10.42 18.09
CA GLN A 376 -2.49 -10.57 17.34
C GLN A 376 -2.22 -10.65 15.82
N ASP A 377 -1.36 -9.79 15.28
CA ASP A 377 -1.01 -9.76 13.86
C ASP A 377 -0.30 -11.06 13.42
N ILE A 378 0.58 -11.60 14.28
CA ILE A 378 1.23 -12.89 14.02
C ILE A 378 0.20 -14.03 13.99
N CYS A 379 -0.71 -14.08 14.97
CA CYS A 379 -1.79 -15.08 15.01
C CYS A 379 -2.72 -14.95 13.78
N LEU A 380 -3.10 -13.71 13.43
CA LEU A 380 -3.91 -13.42 12.24
C LEU A 380 -3.24 -13.95 10.98
N LEU A 381 -1.94 -13.65 10.77
CA LEU A 381 -1.20 -14.13 9.62
C LEU A 381 -1.16 -15.65 9.58
N THR A 382 -0.80 -16.30 10.69
CA THR A 382 -0.69 -17.77 10.77
C THR A 382 -2.03 -18.43 10.41
N LEU A 383 -3.14 -17.97 11.00
CA LEU A 383 -4.45 -18.53 10.70
C LEU A 383 -4.94 -18.22 9.28
N ARG A 384 -4.58 -17.08 8.71
CA ARG A 384 -4.86 -16.78 7.29
C ARG A 384 -4.10 -17.67 6.33
N VAL A 385 -2.83 -17.95 6.61
CA VAL A 385 -2.03 -18.91 5.83
C VAL A 385 -2.67 -20.30 5.93
N LEU A 386 -3.01 -20.76 7.12
CA LEU A 386 -3.70 -22.03 7.32
C LEU A 386 -5.05 -22.11 6.58
N ALA A 387 -5.83 -21.04 6.60
CA ALA A 387 -7.11 -20.93 5.87
C ALA A 387 -6.94 -21.16 4.37
N ILE A 388 -5.92 -20.55 3.77
CA ILE A 388 -5.63 -20.72 2.33
C ILE A 388 -5.11 -22.13 2.06
N VAL A 389 -4.25 -22.68 2.91
CA VAL A 389 -3.75 -24.07 2.78
C VAL A 389 -4.89 -25.07 2.87
N ILE A 390 -5.82 -24.91 3.83
CA ILE A 390 -7.00 -25.78 3.96
C ILE A 390 -7.87 -25.72 2.69
N GLY A 391 -8.13 -24.51 2.18
CA GLY A 391 -8.83 -24.33 0.90
C GLY A 391 -8.10 -24.98 -0.26
N GLY A 392 -6.75 -24.85 -0.30
CA GLY A 392 -5.89 -25.45 -1.31
C GLY A 392 -5.94 -26.97 -1.29
N LEU A 393 -5.85 -27.59 -0.12
CA LEU A 393 -5.95 -29.05 0.06
C LEU A 393 -7.34 -29.59 -0.33
N ARG A 394 -8.39 -28.78 -0.15
CA ARG A 394 -9.77 -29.09 -0.57
C ARG A 394 -10.06 -28.72 -2.03
N SER A 395 -9.08 -28.20 -2.76
CA SER A 395 -9.21 -27.72 -4.15
C SER A 395 -10.38 -26.75 -4.36
N SER A 396 -10.73 -25.95 -3.33
CA SER A 396 -11.85 -25.01 -3.35
C SER A 396 -11.37 -23.57 -3.14
N PRO A 397 -11.26 -22.78 -4.23
CA PRO A 397 -10.84 -21.37 -4.15
C PRO A 397 -11.78 -20.53 -3.28
N LEU A 398 -13.11 -20.76 -3.42
CA LEU A 398 -14.10 -20.04 -2.64
C LEU A 398 -13.95 -20.32 -1.14
N LEU A 399 -13.73 -21.60 -0.76
CA LEU A 399 -13.49 -21.96 0.64
C LEU A 399 -12.27 -21.25 1.21
N ALA A 400 -11.16 -21.17 0.44
CA ALA A 400 -9.97 -20.45 0.85
C ALA A 400 -10.26 -18.96 1.13
N VAL A 401 -10.99 -18.29 0.23
CA VAL A 401 -11.36 -16.87 0.37
C VAL A 401 -12.32 -16.66 1.54
N VAL A 402 -13.31 -17.55 1.73
CA VAL A 402 -14.27 -17.51 2.85
C VAL A 402 -13.54 -17.65 4.18
N LEU A 403 -12.74 -18.70 4.34
CA LEU A 403 -12.00 -18.94 5.59
C LEU A 403 -11.03 -17.78 5.88
N TYR A 404 -10.31 -17.29 4.87
CA TYR A 404 -9.44 -16.12 4.97
C TYR A 404 -10.20 -14.89 5.48
N SER A 405 -11.38 -14.65 4.94
CA SER A 405 -12.25 -13.54 5.33
C SER A 405 -12.76 -13.72 6.77
N LEU A 406 -13.26 -14.89 7.13
CA LEU A 406 -13.76 -15.18 8.49
C LEU A 406 -12.68 -15.02 9.55
N VAL A 407 -11.46 -15.47 9.29
CA VAL A 407 -10.31 -15.20 10.17
C VAL A 407 -10.10 -13.69 10.32
N GLY A 408 -10.15 -12.93 9.21
CA GLY A 408 -10.07 -11.47 9.24
C GLY A 408 -11.19 -10.83 10.06
N VAL A 409 -12.43 -11.29 9.92
CA VAL A 409 -13.59 -10.85 10.71
C VAL A 409 -13.34 -11.06 12.20
N PHE A 410 -12.95 -12.29 12.57
CA PHE A 410 -12.71 -12.63 13.97
C PHE A 410 -11.67 -11.72 14.63
N PHE A 411 -10.51 -11.53 14.00
CA PHE A 411 -9.44 -10.71 14.58
C PHE A 411 -9.77 -9.22 14.63
N ASN A 412 -10.50 -8.69 13.63
CA ASN A 412 -10.94 -7.30 13.65
C ASN A 412 -12.01 -7.06 14.74
N LEU A 413 -12.93 -7.98 14.93
CA LEU A 413 -13.87 -7.93 16.05
C LEU A 413 -13.14 -8.05 17.39
N PHE A 414 -12.20 -8.99 17.50
CA PHE A 414 -11.42 -9.18 18.72
C PHE A 414 -10.69 -7.88 19.14
N ILE A 415 -9.99 -7.19 18.22
CA ILE A 415 -9.30 -5.95 18.58
C ILE A 415 -10.27 -4.83 18.98
N ILE A 416 -11.42 -4.71 18.29
CA ILE A 416 -12.45 -3.73 18.64
C ILE A 416 -12.98 -4.00 20.06
N PHE A 417 -13.34 -5.25 20.38
CA PHE A 417 -13.84 -5.62 21.70
C PHE A 417 -12.77 -5.49 22.79
N TRP A 418 -11.55 -5.96 22.51
CA TRP A 418 -10.44 -5.91 23.48
C TRP A 418 -10.09 -4.47 23.86
N VAL A 419 -9.92 -3.58 22.88
CA VAL A 419 -9.64 -2.17 23.13
C VAL A 419 -10.83 -1.48 23.77
N GLY A 420 -12.06 -1.75 23.29
CA GLY A 420 -13.28 -1.20 23.86
C GLY A 420 -13.44 -1.54 25.36
N ASN A 421 -13.22 -2.79 25.75
CA ASN A 421 -13.23 -3.21 27.16
C ASN A 421 -12.12 -2.58 27.99
N PHE A 422 -10.92 -2.47 27.39
CA PHE A 422 -9.79 -1.81 28.06
C PHE A 422 -10.10 -0.34 28.35
N LEU A 423 -10.57 0.42 27.38
CA LEU A 423 -10.95 1.84 27.55
C LEU A 423 -12.09 2.03 28.54
N ARG A 424 -13.11 1.15 28.50
CA ARG A 424 -14.25 1.20 29.43
C ARG A 424 -13.82 0.99 30.89
N LYS A 425 -12.88 0.08 31.13
CA LYS A 425 -12.34 -0.15 32.49
C LYS A 425 -11.49 1.03 32.95
N GLY A 426 -10.68 1.62 32.06
CA GLY A 426 -9.85 2.80 32.37
C GLY A 426 -10.70 4.00 32.76
N ASN A 427 -11.79 4.30 32.04
CA ASN A 427 -12.70 5.40 32.39
C ASN A 427 -13.43 5.18 33.72
N ARG A 428 -13.78 3.94 34.07
CA ARG A 428 -14.40 3.62 35.37
C ARG A 428 -13.45 3.75 36.58
N ALA A 429 -12.16 3.71 36.34
CA ALA A 429 -11.15 3.86 37.40
C ALA A 429 -10.77 5.33 37.63
N GLN A 430 -11.19 6.25 36.76
CA GLN A 430 -10.90 7.68 36.84
C GLN A 430 -12.14 8.51 37.28
N GLY A 431 -13.34 7.96 37.27
CA GLY A 431 -14.59 8.54 37.77
C GLY A 431 -15.03 7.84 39.07
#